data_ecefb1fb4b2a6a5a6f31bc9e2971755a
#
_entry.id   ecefb1fb4b2a6a5a6f31bc9e2971755a
#
_cell.length_a   1.000
_cell.length_b   1.000
_cell.length_c   1.000
_cell.angle_alpha   90.00
_cell.angle_beta   90.00
_cell.angle_gamma   90.00
#
_symmetry.space_group_name_H-M   'P 1'
#
loop_
_entity.id
_entity.type
_entity.pdbx_description
1 polymer ?
#
loop_
_entity_poly.entity_id
_entity_poly.type
_entity_poly.pdbx_seq_one_letter_code
_entity_poly.pdbx_strand_id
1 'polypeptide(L)'
;GIDLKYKDFFMADLFSEYDAINLYHNLHQQRAKFSPYFVQYLDLWFADEKNHSDGFFELIRLLFGSTEEELIDQLKTRTGNFDQLQEMFTSEFNLLLLLAYDEYTSVKTYKKDTFYNEFGHENFNTWIKNLIADEAIHFGNAIKILKHKHSSNLHQAEDILHSIAKLENMPYQNTFLFDHDGPHFLLKSSELGDPVVNDILSILAKG
;
A
#
# COMPACT_ATOMS: atom_id res chain seq x y z
N GLY A 1 -27.82 -11.15 9.26
CA GLY A 1 -26.38 -11.24 9.39
C GLY A 1 -25.72 -10.45 8.27
N ILE A 2 -24.50 -10.06 8.48
CA ILE A 2 -23.68 -9.39 7.47
C ILE A 2 -23.28 -10.44 6.42
N ASP A 3 -23.28 -10.07 5.14
CA ASP A 3 -22.91 -10.95 4.04
C ASP A 3 -21.43 -11.37 4.18
N LEU A 4 -21.17 -12.67 4.08
CA LEU A 4 -19.81 -13.22 4.20
C LEU A 4 -18.85 -12.72 3.11
N LYS A 5 -19.36 -12.21 1.98
CA LYS A 5 -18.54 -11.57 0.95
C LYS A 5 -17.68 -10.43 1.53
N TYR A 6 -18.19 -9.71 2.54
CA TYR A 6 -17.44 -8.65 3.21
C TYR A 6 -16.29 -9.19 4.06
N LYS A 7 -16.42 -10.41 4.61
CA LYS A 7 -15.33 -11.01 5.38
C LYS A 7 -14.09 -11.24 4.53
N ASP A 8 -14.27 -11.84 3.36
CA ASP A 8 -13.15 -12.15 2.46
C ASP A 8 -12.51 -10.86 1.94
N PHE A 9 -13.33 -9.84 1.67
CA PHE A 9 -12.86 -8.52 1.24
C PHE A 9 -12.02 -7.84 2.34
N PHE A 10 -12.52 -7.74 3.57
CA PHE A 10 -11.77 -7.15 4.68
C PHE A 10 -10.57 -7.97 5.11
N MET A 11 -10.60 -9.29 4.90
CA MET A 11 -9.42 -10.13 5.12
C MET A 11 -8.31 -9.83 4.09
N ALA A 12 -8.67 -9.55 2.83
CA ALA A 12 -7.69 -9.14 1.82
C ALA A 12 -7.05 -7.80 2.21
N ASP A 13 -7.85 -6.81 2.62
CA ASP A 13 -7.35 -5.53 3.12
C ASP A 13 -6.45 -5.72 4.36
N LEU A 14 -6.89 -6.51 5.36
CA LEU A 14 -6.07 -6.81 6.53
C LEU A 14 -4.71 -7.40 6.15
N PHE A 15 -4.68 -8.29 5.17
CA PHE A 15 -3.44 -8.92 4.72
C PHE A 15 -2.52 -7.92 4.01
N SER A 16 -3.09 -7.06 3.18
CA SER A 16 -2.35 -6.00 2.50
C SER A 16 -1.67 -5.07 3.51
N GLU A 17 -2.43 -4.52 4.43
CA GLU A 17 -1.93 -3.62 5.47
C GLU A 17 -0.90 -4.31 6.40
N TYR A 18 -1.10 -5.59 6.71
CA TYR A 18 -0.13 -6.35 7.50
C TYR A 18 1.17 -6.60 6.76
N ASP A 19 1.13 -6.80 5.44
CA ASP A 19 2.34 -6.97 4.64
C ASP A 19 3.13 -5.66 4.50
N ALA A 20 2.49 -4.49 4.62
CA ALA A 20 3.16 -3.20 4.79
C ALA A 20 4.02 -3.18 6.06
N ILE A 21 3.53 -3.75 7.16
CA ILE A 21 4.28 -3.92 8.41
C ILE A 21 5.52 -4.81 8.18
N ASN A 22 5.38 -5.90 7.42
CA ASN A 22 6.49 -6.77 7.06
C ASN A 22 7.54 -6.02 6.24
N LEU A 23 7.14 -5.20 5.29
CA LEU A 23 8.04 -4.34 4.51
C LEU A 23 8.79 -3.36 5.41
N TYR A 24 8.08 -2.67 6.31
CA TYR A 24 8.72 -1.77 7.26
C TYR A 24 9.81 -2.48 8.07
N HIS A 25 9.53 -3.65 8.62
CA HIS A 25 10.52 -4.40 9.39
C HIS A 25 11.74 -4.81 8.56
N ASN A 26 11.55 -5.14 7.30
CA ASN A 26 12.64 -5.41 6.37
C ASN A 26 13.51 -4.17 6.14
N LEU A 27 12.90 -3.04 5.84
CA LEU A 27 13.60 -1.77 5.61
C LEU A 27 14.25 -1.24 6.90
N HIS A 28 13.61 -1.41 8.05
CA HIS A 28 14.13 -0.97 9.34
C HIS A 28 15.46 -1.64 9.70
N GLN A 29 15.67 -2.89 9.32
CA GLN A 29 16.98 -3.58 9.50
C GLN A 29 18.11 -2.90 8.73
N GLN A 30 17.78 -2.13 7.69
CA GLN A 30 18.73 -1.44 6.83
C GLN A 30 18.74 0.08 7.04
N ARG A 31 18.02 0.58 8.05
CA ARG A 31 17.78 2.03 8.26
C ARG A 31 19.05 2.89 8.29
N ALA A 32 20.18 2.34 8.69
CA ALA A 32 21.45 3.06 8.68
C ALA A 32 21.95 3.44 7.28
N LYS A 33 21.39 2.87 6.22
CA LYS A 33 21.70 3.19 4.82
C LYS A 33 20.88 4.37 4.30
N PHE A 34 19.82 4.77 5.01
CA PHE A 34 18.86 5.75 4.57
C PHE A 34 19.13 7.14 5.16
N SER A 35 18.66 8.15 4.46
CA SER A 35 18.70 9.52 4.98
C SER A 35 17.76 9.67 6.18
N PRO A 36 18.03 10.64 7.08
CA PRO A 36 17.13 10.94 8.20
C PRO A 36 15.69 11.28 7.75
N TYR A 37 15.53 11.90 6.58
CA TYR A 37 14.21 12.25 6.05
C TYR A 37 13.42 11.01 5.62
N PHE A 38 14.09 10.08 4.96
CA PHE A 38 13.44 8.82 4.54
C PHE A 38 13.09 7.96 5.75
N VAL A 39 14.00 7.88 6.74
CA VAL A 39 13.71 7.18 8.00
C VAL A 39 12.50 7.79 8.70
N GLN A 40 12.41 9.12 8.79
CA GLN A 40 11.26 9.78 9.39
C GLN A 40 9.96 9.51 8.61
N TYR A 41 10.03 9.51 7.28
CA TYR A 41 8.91 9.15 6.42
C TYR A 41 8.44 7.72 6.71
N LEU A 42 9.36 6.74 6.73
CA LEU A 42 9.03 5.34 7.01
C LEU A 42 8.43 5.14 8.42
N ASP A 43 8.97 5.82 9.43
CA ASP A 43 8.48 5.67 10.80
C ASP A 43 7.04 6.23 10.96
N LEU A 44 6.69 7.32 10.25
CA LEU A 44 5.33 7.88 10.21
C LEU A 44 4.39 7.00 9.39
N TRP A 45 4.82 6.60 8.20
CA TRP A 45 4.09 5.67 7.34
C TRP A 45 3.72 4.38 8.11
N PHE A 46 4.67 3.73 8.73
CA PHE A 46 4.42 2.52 9.53
C PHE A 46 3.39 2.72 10.64
N ALA A 47 3.36 3.89 11.27
CA ALA A 47 2.39 4.15 12.33
C ALA A 47 0.95 4.15 11.81
N ASP A 48 0.74 4.69 10.60
CA ASP A 48 -0.56 4.73 9.95
C ASP A 48 -0.95 3.35 9.40
N GLU A 49 -0.05 2.62 8.70
CA GLU A 49 -0.27 1.25 8.22
C GLU A 49 -0.64 0.28 9.36
N LYS A 50 0.03 0.45 10.51
CA LYS A 50 -0.34 -0.32 11.69
C LYS A 50 -1.76 0.00 12.18
N ASN A 51 -2.18 1.27 12.16
CA ASN A 51 -3.54 1.65 12.52
C ASN A 51 -4.57 1.10 11.52
N HIS A 52 -4.24 1.09 10.22
CA HIS A 52 -5.10 0.50 9.18
C HIS A 52 -5.27 -1.00 9.43
N SER A 53 -4.17 -1.71 9.60
CA SER A 53 -4.17 -3.15 9.92
C SER A 53 -4.95 -3.47 11.20
N ASP A 54 -4.70 -2.75 12.30
CA ASP A 54 -5.42 -2.91 13.57
C ASP A 54 -6.94 -2.64 13.38
N GLY A 55 -7.29 -1.67 12.54
CA GLY A 55 -8.69 -1.33 12.23
C GLY A 55 -9.41 -2.45 11.49
N PHE A 56 -8.84 -3.01 10.44
CA PHE A 56 -9.41 -4.16 9.73
C PHE A 56 -9.47 -5.40 10.63
N PHE A 57 -8.46 -5.63 11.45
CA PHE A 57 -8.43 -6.72 12.42
C PHE A 57 -9.62 -6.67 13.38
N GLU A 58 -9.85 -5.52 13.99
CA GLU A 58 -10.99 -5.33 14.92
C GLU A 58 -12.33 -5.38 14.19
N LEU A 59 -12.42 -4.85 12.98
CA LEU A 59 -13.62 -4.90 12.16
C LEU A 59 -14.04 -6.36 11.89
N ILE A 60 -13.11 -7.22 11.50
CA ILE A 60 -13.36 -8.63 11.23
C ILE A 60 -13.81 -9.36 12.49
N ARG A 61 -13.17 -9.07 13.63
CA ARG A 61 -13.58 -9.65 14.93
C ARG A 61 -15.01 -9.27 15.31
N LEU A 62 -15.34 -7.99 15.20
CA LEU A 62 -16.65 -7.46 15.62
C LEU A 62 -17.80 -7.92 14.70
N LEU A 63 -17.56 -7.97 13.39
CA LEU A 63 -18.61 -8.23 12.41
C LEU A 63 -18.84 -9.71 12.16
N PHE A 64 -17.78 -10.51 12.18
CA PHE A 64 -17.83 -11.93 11.78
C PHE A 64 -17.55 -12.90 12.93
N GLY A 65 -17.27 -12.39 14.12
CA GLY A 65 -17.02 -13.23 15.31
C GLY A 65 -15.73 -14.04 15.24
N SER A 66 -14.78 -13.66 14.38
CA SER A 66 -13.46 -14.28 14.36
C SER A 66 -12.74 -14.02 15.68
N THR A 67 -12.09 -15.04 16.22
CA THR A 67 -11.30 -14.87 17.45
C THR A 67 -9.97 -14.17 17.14
N GLU A 68 -9.41 -13.54 18.14
CA GLU A 68 -8.08 -12.94 18.05
C GLU A 68 -7.01 -13.97 17.68
N GLU A 69 -7.09 -15.17 18.29
CA GLU A 69 -6.17 -16.27 18.04
C GLU A 69 -6.21 -16.72 16.58
N GLU A 70 -7.43 -16.89 16.01
CA GLU A 70 -7.60 -17.28 14.60
C GLU A 70 -6.97 -16.26 13.64
N LEU A 71 -7.16 -14.98 13.87
CA LEU A 71 -6.60 -13.93 13.02
C LEU A 71 -5.09 -13.83 13.18
N ILE A 72 -4.58 -13.86 14.40
CA ILE A 72 -3.12 -13.86 14.67
C ILE A 72 -2.45 -15.06 13.98
N ASP A 73 -3.06 -16.24 14.05
CA ASP A 73 -2.47 -17.43 13.43
C ASP A 73 -2.46 -17.32 11.89
N GLN A 74 -3.46 -16.70 11.30
CA GLN A 74 -3.45 -16.39 9.86
C GLN A 74 -2.36 -15.38 9.50
N LEU A 75 -2.23 -14.29 10.26
CA LEU A 75 -1.19 -13.27 10.02
C LEU A 75 0.23 -13.82 10.18
N LYS A 76 0.47 -14.72 11.15
CA LYS A 76 1.77 -15.38 11.33
C LYS A 76 2.22 -16.22 10.12
N THR A 77 1.29 -16.68 9.31
CA THR A 77 1.62 -17.41 8.08
C THR A 77 2.08 -16.50 6.94
N ARG A 78 1.84 -15.19 7.07
CA ARG A 78 2.22 -14.22 6.05
C ARG A 78 3.67 -13.79 6.25
N THR A 79 4.52 -14.30 5.40
CA THR A 79 5.93 -13.89 5.34
C THR A 79 6.12 -13.03 4.10
N GLY A 80 6.53 -11.79 4.29
CA GLY A 80 6.81 -10.91 3.16
C GLY A 80 7.87 -11.53 2.25
N ASN A 81 7.53 -11.70 0.97
CA ASN A 81 8.47 -12.12 -0.06
C ASN A 81 8.83 -10.92 -0.92
N PHE A 82 10.03 -10.39 -0.73
CA PHE A 82 10.52 -9.21 -1.44
C PHE A 82 11.55 -9.55 -2.52
N ASP A 83 11.68 -10.82 -2.92
CA ASP A 83 12.71 -11.24 -3.90
C ASP A 83 12.57 -10.52 -5.23
N GLN A 84 11.34 -10.30 -5.69
CA GLN A 84 11.06 -9.58 -6.94
C GLN A 84 11.32 -8.06 -6.83
N LEU A 85 11.43 -7.53 -5.61
CA LEU A 85 11.61 -6.11 -5.33
C LEU A 85 13.06 -5.74 -4.99
N GLN A 86 14.00 -6.68 -5.04
CA GLN A 86 15.39 -6.44 -4.61
C GLN A 86 16.06 -5.29 -5.36
N GLU A 87 15.74 -5.08 -6.64
CA GLU A 87 16.24 -3.95 -7.41
C GLU A 87 15.72 -2.61 -6.88
N MET A 88 14.50 -2.58 -6.34
CA MET A 88 13.92 -1.38 -5.74
C MET A 88 14.58 -1.03 -4.40
N PHE A 89 15.16 -2.00 -3.70
CA PHE A 89 15.82 -1.81 -2.41
C PHE A 89 17.28 -1.31 -2.53
N THR A 90 17.76 -1.10 -3.74
CA THR A 90 19.14 -0.65 -3.98
C THR A 90 19.37 0.82 -3.61
N SER A 91 18.35 1.66 -3.61
CA SER A 91 18.44 3.07 -3.29
C SER A 91 17.17 3.61 -2.65
N GLU A 92 17.33 4.67 -1.86
CA GLU A 92 16.21 5.44 -1.30
C GLU A 92 15.31 6.03 -2.40
N PHE A 93 15.90 6.43 -3.52
CA PHE A 93 15.17 6.96 -4.67
C PHE A 93 14.21 5.91 -5.27
N ASN A 94 14.68 4.68 -5.47
CA ASN A 94 13.86 3.61 -6.00
C ASN A 94 12.75 3.21 -5.02
N LEU A 95 13.07 3.14 -3.72
CA LEU A 95 12.09 2.86 -2.67
C LEU A 95 10.98 3.92 -2.61
N LEU A 96 11.34 5.21 -2.73
CA LEU A 96 10.35 6.28 -2.75
C LEU A 96 9.44 6.21 -3.98
N LEU A 97 9.95 5.79 -5.14
CA LEU A 97 9.13 5.58 -6.32
C LEU A 97 8.21 4.36 -6.16
N LEU A 98 8.71 3.28 -5.56
CA LEU A 98 7.92 2.09 -5.25
C LEU A 98 6.76 2.43 -4.30
N LEU A 99 7.06 3.08 -3.17
CA LEU A 99 6.04 3.50 -2.20
C LEU A 99 5.06 4.51 -2.81
N ALA A 100 5.55 5.48 -3.60
CA ALA A 100 4.66 6.42 -4.29
C ALA A 100 3.72 5.72 -5.29
N TYR A 101 4.19 4.68 -5.96
CA TYR A 101 3.36 3.89 -6.89
C TYR A 101 2.26 3.15 -6.13
N ASP A 102 2.62 2.48 -5.05
CA ASP A 102 1.71 1.71 -4.22
C ASP A 102 0.64 2.61 -3.57
N GLU A 103 1.05 3.64 -2.86
CA GLU A 103 0.15 4.60 -2.20
C GLU A 103 -0.84 5.26 -3.18
N TYR A 104 -0.36 5.62 -4.38
CA TYR A 104 -1.24 6.18 -5.40
C TYR A 104 -2.26 5.16 -5.89
N THR A 105 -1.85 3.91 -6.02
CA THR A 105 -2.72 2.79 -6.37
C THR A 105 -3.76 2.54 -5.29
N SER A 106 -3.35 2.51 -4.01
CA SER A 106 -4.24 2.35 -2.86
C SER A 106 -5.32 3.43 -2.82
N VAL A 107 -4.95 4.70 -3.01
CA VAL A 107 -5.93 5.81 -3.12
C VAL A 107 -6.93 5.56 -4.26
N LYS A 108 -6.49 5.08 -5.42
CA LYS A 108 -7.39 4.80 -6.57
C LYS A 108 -8.31 3.64 -6.27
N THR A 109 -7.80 2.56 -5.69
CA THR A 109 -8.54 1.34 -5.36
C THR A 109 -9.61 1.63 -4.31
N TYR A 110 -9.25 2.19 -3.18
CA TYR A 110 -10.18 2.53 -2.11
C TYR A 110 -11.29 3.49 -2.56
N LYS A 111 -10.99 4.45 -3.44
CA LYS A 111 -12.01 5.37 -3.99
C LYS A 111 -12.95 4.72 -4.97
N LYS A 112 -12.48 3.74 -5.74
CA LYS A 112 -13.28 3.06 -6.77
C LYS A 112 -14.15 1.96 -6.16
N ASP A 113 -13.69 1.36 -5.08
CA ASP A 113 -14.32 0.17 -4.53
C ASP A 113 -15.63 0.49 -3.82
N THR A 114 -16.73 -0.05 -4.34
CA THR A 114 -18.08 0.25 -3.83
C THR A 114 -18.41 -0.53 -2.55
N PHE A 115 -17.66 -1.55 -2.17
CA PHE A 115 -17.91 -2.34 -0.95
C PHE A 115 -17.92 -1.46 0.30
N TYR A 116 -17.05 -0.47 0.38
CA TYR A 116 -17.01 0.46 1.51
C TYR A 116 -18.28 1.29 1.62
N ASN A 117 -18.87 1.69 0.49
CA ASN A 117 -20.12 2.45 0.45
C ASN A 117 -21.33 1.53 0.68
N GLU A 118 -21.33 0.31 0.19
CA GLU A 118 -22.41 -0.66 0.35
C GLU A 118 -22.56 -1.10 1.79
N PHE A 119 -21.49 -1.11 2.57
CA PHE A 119 -21.51 -1.47 3.99
C PHE A 119 -22.38 -0.50 4.81
N GLY A 120 -22.43 0.79 4.43
CA GLY A 120 -23.45 1.76 4.85
C GLY A 120 -23.40 2.22 6.30
N HIS A 121 -22.35 1.93 7.08
CA HIS A 121 -22.22 2.38 8.45
C HIS A 121 -21.43 3.69 8.54
N GLU A 122 -22.00 4.74 9.16
CA GLU A 122 -21.42 6.09 9.16
C GLU A 122 -19.98 6.13 9.74
N ASN A 123 -19.75 5.49 10.88
CA ASN A 123 -18.41 5.46 11.50
C ASN A 123 -17.40 4.72 10.63
N PHE A 124 -17.81 3.62 10.00
CA PHE A 124 -16.98 2.88 9.07
C PHE A 124 -16.62 3.75 7.85
N ASN A 125 -17.61 4.40 7.26
CA ASN A 125 -17.37 5.31 6.12
C ASN A 125 -16.45 6.48 6.49
N THR A 126 -16.51 6.96 7.72
CA THR A 126 -15.62 8.01 8.23
C THR A 126 -14.20 7.48 8.37
N TRP A 127 -14.04 6.27 8.92
CA TRP A 127 -12.75 5.62 9.07
C TRP A 127 -12.09 5.35 7.71
N ILE A 128 -12.81 4.80 6.74
CA ILE A 128 -12.29 4.58 5.37
C ILE A 128 -11.89 5.92 4.71
N LYS A 129 -12.63 7.00 4.90
CA LYS A 129 -12.24 8.32 4.39
C LYS A 129 -10.93 8.82 5.00
N ASN A 130 -10.70 8.56 6.28
CA ASN A 130 -9.44 8.92 6.94
C ASN A 130 -8.30 8.07 6.39
N LEU A 131 -8.50 6.75 6.27
CA LEU A 131 -7.52 5.85 5.65
C LEU A 131 -7.13 6.35 4.24
N ILE A 132 -8.08 6.64 3.37
CA ILE A 132 -7.79 7.21 2.02
C ILE A 132 -7.02 8.54 2.12
N ALA A 133 -7.26 9.34 3.15
CA ALA A 133 -6.53 10.59 3.35
C ALA A 133 -5.09 10.33 3.79
N ASP A 134 -4.86 9.32 4.61
CA ASP A 134 -3.52 8.91 5.05
C ASP A 134 -2.70 8.39 3.85
N GLU A 135 -3.26 7.52 2.99
CA GLU A 135 -2.61 7.07 1.75
C GLU A 135 -2.23 8.25 0.83
N ALA A 136 -3.15 9.22 0.70
CA ALA A 136 -2.88 10.42 -0.10
C ALA A 136 -1.76 11.30 0.51
N ILE A 137 -1.63 11.32 1.84
CA ILE A 137 -0.53 12.01 2.55
C ILE A 137 0.78 11.26 2.36
N HIS A 138 0.78 9.94 2.46
CA HIS A 138 1.94 9.08 2.21
C HIS A 138 2.47 9.31 0.81
N PHE A 139 1.62 9.20 -0.20
CA PHE A 139 1.96 9.54 -1.59
C PHE A 139 2.55 10.95 -1.72
N GLY A 140 1.84 11.95 -1.19
CA GLY A 140 2.27 13.35 -1.27
C GLY A 140 3.63 13.61 -0.61
N ASN A 141 3.93 12.92 0.49
CA ASN A 141 5.21 13.03 1.18
C ASN A 141 6.34 12.35 0.40
N ALA A 142 6.11 11.16 -0.17
CA ALA A 142 7.07 10.50 -1.06
C ALA A 142 7.43 11.39 -2.25
N ILE A 143 6.43 11.98 -2.93
CA ILE A 143 6.63 12.92 -4.04
C ILE A 143 7.44 14.16 -3.60
N LYS A 144 7.16 14.74 -2.43
CA LYS A 144 7.92 15.87 -1.91
C LYS A 144 9.39 15.53 -1.67
N ILE A 145 9.66 14.36 -1.06
CA ILE A 145 11.04 13.92 -0.83
C ILE A 145 11.76 13.71 -2.17
N LEU A 146 11.12 13.04 -3.14
CA LEU A 146 11.65 12.85 -4.49
C LEU A 146 12.05 14.19 -5.14
N LYS A 147 11.15 15.18 -5.14
CA LYS A 147 11.39 16.49 -5.74
C LYS A 147 12.49 17.28 -5.04
N HIS A 148 12.53 17.25 -3.71
CA HIS A 148 13.45 18.10 -2.96
C HIS A 148 14.81 17.46 -2.68
N LYS A 149 14.87 16.16 -2.54
CA LYS A 149 16.11 15.46 -2.17
C LYS A 149 16.72 14.65 -3.31
N HIS A 150 15.93 14.27 -4.29
CA HIS A 150 16.36 13.43 -5.39
C HIS A 150 16.13 14.09 -6.76
N SER A 151 16.02 15.42 -6.82
CA SER A 151 15.74 16.17 -8.06
C SER A 151 16.70 15.84 -9.21
N SER A 152 17.97 15.58 -8.91
CA SER A 152 18.96 15.18 -9.92
C SER A 152 18.71 13.80 -10.52
N ASN A 153 17.95 12.95 -9.84
CA ASN A 153 17.68 11.57 -10.25
C ASN A 153 16.32 11.41 -10.96
N LEU A 154 15.47 12.46 -10.98
CA LEU A 154 14.12 12.39 -11.54
C LEU A 154 14.09 11.95 -13.02
N HIS A 155 15.18 12.17 -13.76
CA HIS A 155 15.31 11.70 -15.15
C HIS A 155 15.31 10.17 -15.29
N GLN A 156 15.50 9.42 -14.20
CA GLN A 156 15.45 7.96 -14.13
C GLN A 156 14.07 7.43 -13.70
N ALA A 157 13.18 8.31 -13.24
CA ALA A 157 11.91 7.90 -12.65
C ALA A 157 11.01 7.12 -13.61
N GLU A 158 11.00 7.49 -14.90
CA GLU A 158 10.19 6.83 -15.92
C GLU A 158 10.55 5.35 -16.06
N ASP A 159 11.82 5.03 -16.24
CA ASP A 159 12.29 3.64 -16.41
C ASP A 159 12.00 2.79 -15.17
N ILE A 160 12.20 3.38 -13.98
CA ILE A 160 11.97 2.69 -12.70
C ILE A 160 10.47 2.44 -12.50
N LEU A 161 9.62 3.45 -12.71
CA LEU A 161 8.17 3.30 -12.58
C LEU A 161 7.60 2.27 -13.57
N HIS A 162 8.08 2.25 -14.80
CA HIS A 162 7.71 1.20 -15.76
C HIS A 162 8.19 -0.19 -15.33
N SER A 163 9.33 -0.28 -14.65
CA SER A 163 9.80 -1.55 -14.09
C SER A 163 8.92 -2.01 -12.93
N ILE A 164 8.46 -1.09 -12.08
CA ILE A 164 7.49 -1.36 -11.01
C ILE A 164 6.16 -1.83 -11.63
N ALA A 165 5.63 -1.09 -12.61
CA ALA A 165 4.35 -1.39 -13.25
C ALA A 165 4.30 -2.79 -13.92
N LYS A 166 5.43 -3.31 -14.39
CA LYS A 166 5.51 -4.67 -14.94
C LYS A 166 5.22 -5.76 -13.91
N LEU A 167 5.44 -5.47 -12.62
CA LEU A 167 5.20 -6.42 -11.55
C LEU A 167 3.71 -6.63 -11.29
N GLU A 168 2.84 -5.69 -11.67
CA GLU A 168 1.38 -5.82 -11.56
C GLU A 168 0.80 -7.08 -12.24
N ASN A 169 1.48 -7.59 -13.25
CA ASN A 169 1.04 -8.76 -14.02
C ASN A 169 1.75 -10.05 -13.60
N MET A 170 2.56 -10.00 -12.54
CA MET A 170 3.30 -11.18 -12.09
C MET A 170 2.54 -11.88 -10.94
N PRO A 171 2.59 -13.21 -10.85
CA PRO A 171 2.03 -13.93 -9.72
C PRO A 171 2.82 -13.53 -8.46
N TYR A 172 2.22 -12.71 -7.64
CA TYR A 172 2.81 -12.19 -6.43
C TYR A 172 2.10 -12.75 -5.21
N GLN A 173 2.84 -13.16 -4.19
CA GLN A 173 2.27 -13.80 -2.99
C GLN A 173 2.17 -12.85 -1.80
N ASN A 174 2.75 -11.67 -1.91
CA ASN A 174 2.69 -10.64 -0.91
C ASN A 174 1.61 -9.62 -1.32
N THR A 175 0.63 -9.41 -0.48
CA THR A 175 -0.55 -8.61 -0.81
C THR A 175 -0.38 -7.11 -0.63
N PHE A 176 0.74 -6.66 -0.04
CA PHE A 176 1.03 -5.23 0.11
C PHE A 176 1.20 -4.53 -1.25
N LEU A 177 1.91 -5.19 -2.17
CA LEU A 177 2.15 -4.66 -3.51
C LEU A 177 1.50 -5.57 -4.54
N PHE A 178 0.84 -4.99 -5.55
CA PHE A 178 0.31 -5.72 -6.71
C PHE A 178 -0.77 -6.76 -6.37
N ASP A 179 -1.56 -6.52 -5.33
CA ASP A 179 -2.64 -7.40 -4.90
C ASP A 179 -4.04 -7.00 -5.41
N HIS A 180 -4.11 -5.99 -6.27
CA HIS A 180 -5.36 -5.38 -6.73
C HIS A 180 -6.13 -6.19 -7.77
N ASP A 181 -5.63 -7.36 -8.19
CA ASP A 181 -6.29 -8.21 -9.20
C ASP A 181 -7.16 -9.31 -8.60
N GLY A 182 -7.48 -9.20 -7.31
CA GLY A 182 -8.37 -10.13 -6.63
C GLY A 182 -9.84 -10.03 -7.11
N PRO A 183 -10.65 -11.07 -6.86
CA PRO A 183 -12.05 -11.09 -7.29
C PRO A 183 -12.90 -10.04 -6.57
N HIS A 184 -12.42 -9.51 -5.48
CA HIS A 184 -13.12 -8.53 -4.64
C HIS A 184 -12.86 -7.09 -5.04
N PHE A 185 -11.79 -6.81 -5.80
CA PHE A 185 -11.43 -5.47 -6.20
C PHE A 185 -12.04 -5.08 -7.54
N LEU A 186 -12.56 -3.84 -7.63
CA LEU A 186 -13.13 -3.30 -8.87
C LEU A 186 -12.07 -2.76 -9.82
N LEU A 187 -10.96 -2.27 -9.29
CA LEU A 187 -9.81 -1.85 -10.09
C LEU A 187 -8.98 -3.08 -10.45
N LYS A 188 -8.70 -3.25 -11.72
CA LYS A 188 -7.93 -4.40 -12.21
C LYS A 188 -6.51 -3.97 -12.54
N SER A 189 -5.56 -4.90 -12.48
CA SER A 189 -4.15 -4.64 -12.83
C SER A 189 -3.99 -4.03 -14.23
N SER A 190 -4.90 -4.34 -15.18
CA SER A 190 -4.93 -3.69 -16.48
C SER A 190 -5.31 -2.20 -16.47
N GLU A 191 -5.92 -1.70 -15.41
CA GLU A 191 -6.27 -0.28 -15.21
C GLU A 191 -5.20 0.46 -14.39
N LEU A 192 -4.23 -0.27 -13.87
CA LEU A 192 -3.04 0.18 -13.15
C LEU A 192 -1.85 0.31 -14.12
N GLY A 193 -0.68 -0.03 -13.70
CA GLY A 193 0.48 -0.03 -14.59
C GLY A 193 0.72 1.33 -15.26
N ASP A 194 0.73 1.36 -16.59
CA ASP A 194 1.02 2.57 -17.37
C ASP A 194 0.14 3.79 -17.02
N PRO A 195 -1.18 3.69 -16.75
CA PRO A 195 -1.97 4.82 -16.29
C PRO A 195 -1.45 5.43 -14.98
N VAL A 196 -1.05 4.60 -14.01
CA VAL A 196 -0.48 5.06 -12.74
C VAL A 196 0.88 5.72 -12.97
N VAL A 197 1.74 5.09 -13.78
CA VAL A 197 3.05 5.65 -14.15
C VAL A 197 2.89 7.05 -14.76
N ASN A 198 2.00 7.21 -15.75
CA ASN A 198 1.77 8.49 -16.42
C ASN A 198 1.28 9.58 -15.45
N ASP A 199 0.37 9.22 -14.53
CA ASP A 199 -0.12 10.14 -13.51
C ASP A 199 1.02 10.61 -12.60
N ILE A 200 1.85 9.68 -12.08
CA ILE A 200 2.98 9.99 -11.20
C ILE A 200 4.01 10.87 -11.93
N LEU A 201 4.39 10.52 -13.15
CA LEU A 201 5.33 11.31 -13.95
C LEU A 201 4.81 12.73 -14.20
N SER A 202 3.52 12.87 -14.51
CA SER A 202 2.88 14.18 -14.66
C SER A 202 2.95 15.01 -13.37
N ILE A 203 2.83 14.36 -12.20
CA ILE A 203 2.92 15.03 -10.90
C ILE A 203 4.38 15.40 -10.60
N LEU A 204 5.34 14.54 -10.91
CA LEU A 204 6.77 14.81 -10.73
C LEU A 204 7.25 15.98 -11.62
N ALA A 205 6.72 16.10 -12.83
CA ALA A 205 7.09 17.16 -13.79
C ALA A 205 6.52 18.53 -13.44
N LYS A 206 5.43 18.60 -12.66
CA LYS A 206 4.89 19.89 -12.18
C LYS A 206 5.78 20.40 -11.05
N GLY A 207 6.57 21.42 -11.33
CA GLY A 207 7.52 22.09 -10.40
C GLY A 207 6.88 22.62 -9.13
#